data_d050c933368ee1d3e54cdee6d1475567
#
_entry.id   d050c933368ee1d3e54cdee6d1475567
#
_cell.length_a   1.000
_cell.length_b   1.000
_cell.length_c   1.000
_cell.angle_alpha   90.00
_cell.angle_beta   90.00
_cell.angle_gamma   90.00
#
_symmetry.space_group_name_H-M   'P 1'
#
loop_
_entity.id
_entity.type
_entity.pdbx_description
1 polymer ?
#
loop_
_entity_poly.entity_id
_entity_poly.type
_entity_poly.pdbx_seq_one_letter_code
_entity_poly.pdbx_strand_id
1 'polypeptide(L)'
;MLDVLFEDKSLIVCVKPVGVLSAPEPGKRRNMPDLLKKQTRAYRIDIIHRLDQPVGGVMVYSKSGKVTPGLYKQMASHRIVKEYLAVVCGVPPQSQGTWEDWLLKDTARCKSRVVAPNTRGAKDASLSYRTLASVTDGDRTLSLVKVRLHTGRTHQIRVQFSSRRLPLLGDEKYGGAADERLKGLGLWSYHLAFRHPTTGRMVDESCPPPDVYPWNLFNAVDITMPTE
;
A
#
# COMPACT_ATOMS: atom_id res chain seq x y z
N MET A 1 10.96 -5.50 -17.52
CA MET A 1 9.97 -4.45 -17.90
C MET A 1 9.02 -4.32 -16.71
N LEU A 2 8.50 -3.13 -16.42
CA LEU A 2 7.46 -2.95 -15.41
C LEU A 2 6.09 -3.28 -16.03
N ASP A 3 5.22 -3.90 -15.23
CA ASP A 3 3.84 -4.16 -15.65
C ASP A 3 3.04 -2.85 -15.61
N VAL A 4 2.53 -2.44 -16.76
CA VAL A 4 1.73 -1.24 -16.95
C VAL A 4 0.28 -1.65 -17.08
N LEU A 5 -0.59 -1.13 -16.21
CA LEU A 5 -2.02 -1.42 -16.17
C LEU A 5 -2.81 -0.40 -16.99
N PHE A 6 -2.41 0.87 -16.90
CA PHE A 6 -2.97 1.95 -17.69
C PHE A 6 -1.87 2.95 -18.05
N GLU A 7 -1.88 3.46 -19.26
CA GLU A 7 -0.99 4.55 -19.69
C GLU A 7 -1.68 5.42 -20.75
N ASP A 8 -1.53 6.73 -20.60
CA ASP A 8 -1.84 7.71 -21.63
C ASP A 8 -0.73 8.78 -21.76
N LYS A 9 -0.99 9.91 -22.40
CA LYS A 9 -0.02 11.02 -22.54
C LYS A 9 0.31 11.70 -21.21
N SER A 10 -0.54 11.57 -20.19
CA SER A 10 -0.53 12.39 -18.98
C SER A 10 -0.12 11.65 -17.74
N LEU A 11 -0.46 10.37 -17.61
CA LEU A 11 -0.19 9.55 -16.45
C LEU A 11 0.04 8.08 -16.79
N ILE A 12 0.56 7.33 -15.82
CA ILE A 12 0.79 5.89 -15.91
C ILE A 12 0.41 5.23 -14.58
N VAL A 13 -0.36 4.14 -14.65
CA VAL A 13 -0.61 3.22 -13.54
C VAL A 13 0.17 1.94 -13.80
N CYS A 14 0.97 1.53 -12.84
CA CYS A 14 1.86 0.38 -13.02
C CYS A 14 2.05 -0.37 -11.69
N VAL A 15 2.58 -1.58 -11.79
CA VAL A 15 2.92 -2.40 -10.63
C VAL A 15 4.34 -2.10 -10.18
N LYS A 16 4.49 -1.63 -8.94
CA LYS A 16 5.81 -1.47 -8.30
C LYS A 16 6.30 -2.84 -7.82
N PRO A 17 7.47 -3.31 -8.25
CA PRO A 17 8.07 -4.52 -7.69
C PRO A 17 8.46 -4.33 -6.22
N VAL A 18 8.42 -5.40 -5.45
CA VAL A 18 9.00 -5.46 -4.10
C VAL A 18 10.50 -5.11 -4.16
N GLY A 19 10.97 -4.36 -3.18
CA GLY A 19 12.38 -3.94 -3.08
C GLY A 19 12.76 -2.70 -3.90
N VAL A 20 11.89 -2.23 -4.80
CA VAL A 20 12.10 -0.99 -5.57
C VAL A 20 11.54 0.21 -4.80
N LEU A 21 12.28 1.32 -4.80
CA LEU A 21 11.83 2.56 -4.18
C LEU A 21 10.74 3.24 -5.01
N SER A 22 9.71 3.77 -4.35
CA SER A 22 8.65 4.57 -5.00
C SER A 22 9.14 5.93 -5.49
N ALA A 23 10.20 6.45 -4.87
CA ALA A 23 10.80 7.75 -5.13
C ALA A 23 12.33 7.64 -5.06
N PRO A 24 13.09 8.53 -5.73
CA PRO A 24 14.55 8.60 -5.56
C PRO A 24 14.92 8.87 -4.09
N GLU A 25 15.94 8.19 -3.61
CA GLU A 25 16.57 8.43 -2.31
C GLU A 25 18.09 8.53 -2.47
N PRO A 26 18.78 9.45 -1.75
CA PRO A 26 20.23 9.57 -1.82
C PRO A 26 20.94 8.23 -1.56
N GLY A 27 21.92 7.91 -2.38
CA GLY A 27 22.71 6.68 -2.26
C GLY A 27 22.01 5.38 -2.72
N LYS A 28 20.73 5.43 -3.08
CA LYS A 28 19.98 4.26 -3.58
C LYS A 28 19.71 4.39 -5.08
N ARG A 29 20.04 3.35 -5.86
CA ARG A 29 20.04 3.41 -7.33
C ARG A 29 18.74 2.97 -7.99
N ARG A 30 17.94 2.08 -7.37
CA ARG A 30 16.77 1.49 -8.03
C ARG A 30 15.48 2.11 -7.53
N ASN A 31 14.85 2.94 -8.34
CA ASN A 31 13.59 3.62 -8.04
C ASN A 31 12.64 3.61 -9.24
N MET A 32 11.35 3.74 -8.97
CA MET A 32 10.30 3.70 -9.98
C MET A 32 10.40 4.83 -11.02
N PRO A 33 10.64 6.11 -10.67
CA PRO A 33 10.78 7.18 -11.66
C PRO A 33 11.84 6.90 -12.72
N ASP A 34 13.03 6.41 -12.34
CA ASP A 34 14.09 6.11 -13.31
C ASP A 34 13.74 4.92 -14.19
N LEU A 35 13.13 3.87 -13.63
CA LEU A 35 12.66 2.72 -14.39
C LEU A 35 11.58 3.11 -15.39
N LEU A 36 10.61 3.94 -14.97
CA LEU A 36 9.53 4.43 -15.83
C LEU A 36 10.06 5.32 -16.95
N LYS A 37 10.96 6.27 -16.66
CA LYS A 37 11.60 7.10 -17.68
C LYS A 37 12.31 6.25 -18.74
N LYS A 38 13.04 5.23 -18.29
CA LYS A 38 13.75 4.32 -19.22
C LYS A 38 12.78 3.53 -20.10
N GLN A 39 11.65 3.06 -19.53
CA GLN A 39 10.69 2.22 -20.23
C GLN A 39 9.80 3.02 -21.19
N THR A 40 9.26 4.17 -20.75
CA THR A 40 8.28 4.97 -21.49
C THR A 40 8.90 6.11 -22.31
N ARG A 41 10.20 6.36 -22.11
CA ARG A 41 10.91 7.56 -22.65
C ARG A 41 10.27 8.88 -22.20
N ALA A 42 9.50 8.87 -21.11
CA ALA A 42 8.89 10.08 -20.58
C ALA A 42 9.97 11.02 -20.01
N TYR A 43 9.94 12.27 -20.40
CA TYR A 43 10.85 13.30 -19.89
C TYR A 43 10.64 13.55 -18.39
N ARG A 44 9.38 13.47 -17.92
CA ARG A 44 8.98 13.78 -16.54
C ARG A 44 8.17 12.64 -15.95
N ILE A 45 8.48 12.28 -14.71
CA ILE A 45 7.68 11.35 -13.87
C ILE A 45 7.53 12.00 -12.50
N ASP A 46 6.30 12.40 -12.16
CA ASP A 46 5.97 12.95 -10.84
C ASP A 46 5.34 11.87 -9.95
N ILE A 47 5.76 11.87 -8.70
CA ILE A 47 5.34 10.88 -7.70
C ILE A 47 4.08 11.40 -7.02
N ILE A 48 2.97 10.67 -7.12
CA ILE A 48 1.69 11.09 -6.53
C ILE A 48 1.52 10.54 -5.12
N HIS A 49 1.93 9.30 -4.91
CA HIS A 49 1.94 8.64 -3.61
C HIS A 49 3.12 7.68 -3.50
N ARG A 50 3.27 7.05 -2.35
CA ARG A 50 4.41 6.17 -2.08
C ARG A 50 3.93 4.86 -1.46
N LEU A 51 4.57 3.77 -1.85
CA LEU A 51 4.60 2.50 -1.12
C LEU A 51 5.96 2.38 -0.44
N ASP A 52 6.01 1.69 0.69
CA ASP A 52 7.28 1.35 1.35
C ASP A 52 8.13 0.47 0.42
N GLN A 53 9.44 0.49 0.57
CA GLN A 53 10.34 -0.29 -0.28
C GLN A 53 9.98 -1.78 -0.32
N PRO A 54 9.69 -2.46 0.81
CA PRO A 54 9.34 -3.88 0.83
C PRO A 54 7.89 -4.18 0.39
N VAL A 55 7.09 -3.19 0.01
CA VAL A 55 5.71 -3.34 -0.45
C VAL A 55 5.64 -3.25 -1.96
N GLY A 56 4.96 -4.20 -2.60
CA GLY A 56 4.67 -4.18 -4.03
C GLY A 56 3.23 -3.77 -4.35
N GLY A 57 2.90 -3.66 -5.66
CA GLY A 57 1.54 -3.44 -6.14
C GLY A 57 1.30 -2.13 -6.88
N VAL A 58 0.04 -1.80 -7.06
CA VAL A 58 -0.44 -0.75 -7.95
C VAL A 58 -0.06 0.64 -7.46
N MET A 59 0.51 1.45 -8.36
CA MET A 59 0.86 2.84 -8.15
C MET A 59 0.55 3.70 -9.37
N VAL A 60 0.17 4.96 -9.14
CA VAL A 60 0.02 5.99 -10.18
C VAL A 60 1.18 7.00 -10.14
N TYR A 61 1.69 7.33 -11.31
CA TYR A 61 2.65 8.40 -11.55
C TYR A 61 2.11 9.35 -12.61
N SER A 62 2.42 10.63 -12.51
CA SER A 62 2.11 11.59 -13.55
C SER A 62 3.29 11.75 -14.52
N LYS A 63 2.97 11.85 -15.81
CA LYS A 63 3.93 12.18 -16.88
C LYS A 63 3.84 13.64 -17.30
N SER A 64 2.89 14.41 -16.73
CA SER A 64 2.62 15.79 -17.13
C SER A 64 2.33 16.70 -15.94
N GLY A 65 3.02 17.83 -15.86
CA GLY A 65 2.77 18.85 -14.85
C GLY A 65 1.35 19.43 -14.88
N LYS A 66 0.59 19.24 -15.97
CA LYS A 66 -0.80 19.71 -16.06
C LYS A 66 -1.76 18.88 -15.22
N VAL A 67 -1.51 17.58 -15.06
CA VAL A 67 -2.40 16.68 -14.31
C VAL A 67 -1.95 16.45 -12.86
N THR A 68 -0.68 16.67 -12.56
CA THR A 68 -0.09 16.48 -11.23
C THR A 68 -0.88 17.20 -10.12
N PRO A 69 -1.24 18.50 -10.23
CA PRO A 69 -2.01 19.19 -9.20
C PRO A 69 -3.39 18.58 -8.96
N GLY A 70 -4.05 18.10 -10.03
CA GLY A 70 -5.35 17.45 -9.93
C GLY A 70 -5.28 16.12 -9.18
N LEU A 71 -4.24 15.32 -9.39
CA LEU A 71 -4.00 14.09 -8.63
C LEU A 71 -3.66 14.38 -7.17
N TYR A 72 -2.83 15.38 -6.90
CA TYR A 72 -2.55 15.81 -5.52
C TYR A 72 -3.80 16.30 -4.80
N LYS A 73 -4.68 17.06 -5.47
CA LYS A 73 -5.96 17.49 -4.90
C LYS A 73 -6.84 16.30 -4.54
N GLN A 74 -6.94 15.30 -5.40
CA GLN A 74 -7.71 14.07 -5.11
C GLN A 74 -7.08 13.27 -3.97
N MET A 75 -5.74 13.19 -3.91
CA MET A 75 -5.03 12.53 -2.80
C MET A 75 -5.29 13.24 -1.46
N ALA A 76 -5.17 14.56 -1.43
CA ALA A 76 -5.37 15.37 -0.23
C ALA A 76 -6.82 15.35 0.26
N SER A 77 -7.79 15.23 -0.66
CA SER A 77 -9.23 15.13 -0.33
C SER A 77 -9.72 13.69 -0.18
N HIS A 78 -8.81 12.71 -0.08
CA HIS A 78 -9.12 11.29 0.11
C HIS A 78 -10.06 10.69 -0.96
N ARG A 79 -10.09 11.25 -2.17
CA ARG A 79 -10.92 10.80 -3.29
C ARG A 79 -10.28 9.69 -4.14
N ILE A 80 -9.03 9.36 -3.89
CA ILE A 80 -8.36 8.20 -4.50
C ILE A 80 -8.65 6.99 -3.63
N VAL A 81 -9.35 6.00 -4.18
CA VAL A 81 -9.56 4.71 -3.53
C VAL A 81 -8.23 3.96 -3.51
N LYS A 82 -7.89 3.40 -2.38
CA LYS A 82 -6.65 2.61 -2.18
C LYS A 82 -7.00 1.39 -1.34
N GLU A 83 -6.95 0.23 -1.97
CA GLU A 83 -7.16 -1.03 -1.28
C GLU A 83 -5.90 -1.88 -1.32
N TYR A 84 -5.67 -2.56 -0.23
CA TYR A 84 -4.50 -3.40 -0.01
C TYR A 84 -4.94 -4.79 0.40
N LEU A 85 -4.09 -5.77 0.10
CA LEU A 85 -4.13 -7.08 0.73
C LEU A 85 -3.00 -7.14 1.75
N ALA A 86 -3.32 -7.58 2.96
CA ALA A 86 -2.36 -7.76 4.05
C ALA A 86 -2.43 -9.19 4.58
N VAL A 87 -1.30 -9.82 4.77
CA VAL A 87 -1.21 -11.08 5.53
C VAL A 87 -0.70 -10.74 6.91
N VAL A 88 -1.54 -10.97 7.92
CA VAL A 88 -1.25 -10.67 9.32
C VAL A 88 -1.04 -11.95 10.14
N CYS A 89 -0.21 -11.87 11.16
CA CYS A 89 -0.01 -12.94 12.13
C CYS A 89 -1.11 -12.91 13.18
N GLY A 90 -1.92 -13.97 13.24
CA GLY A 90 -3.10 -14.07 14.08
C GLY A 90 -4.41 -13.85 13.34
N VAL A 91 -5.52 -13.87 14.07
CA VAL A 91 -6.88 -13.68 13.55
C VAL A 91 -7.44 -12.39 14.13
N PRO A 92 -7.88 -11.44 13.29
CA PRO A 92 -8.60 -10.27 13.79
C PRO A 92 -9.84 -10.68 14.59
N PRO A 93 -10.12 -10.04 15.75
CA PRO A 93 -11.23 -10.44 16.63
C PRO A 93 -12.61 -10.23 15.99
N GLN A 94 -12.69 -9.37 15.02
CA GLN A 94 -13.88 -9.13 14.19
C GLN A 94 -13.53 -9.41 12.73
N SER A 95 -14.46 -9.98 11.99
CA SER A 95 -14.26 -10.29 10.56
C SER A 95 -14.13 -9.04 9.70
N GLN A 96 -14.65 -7.90 10.15
CA GLN A 96 -14.55 -6.60 9.50
C GLN A 96 -14.68 -5.47 10.51
N GLY A 97 -14.21 -4.29 10.16
CA GLY A 97 -14.33 -3.10 11.00
C GLY A 97 -13.60 -1.89 10.47
N THR A 98 -13.79 -0.77 11.14
CA THR A 98 -13.07 0.48 10.85
C THR A 98 -12.26 0.87 12.09
N TRP A 99 -11.01 1.24 11.86
CA TRP A 99 -10.11 1.70 12.91
C TRP A 99 -9.75 3.16 12.69
N GLU A 100 -9.89 3.92 13.75
CA GLU A 100 -9.51 5.32 13.84
C GLU A 100 -8.48 5.49 14.93
N ASP A 101 -7.32 6.03 14.59
CA ASP A 101 -6.18 6.22 15.50
C ASP A 101 -5.52 7.57 15.24
N TRP A 102 -4.70 8.01 16.16
CA TRP A 102 -3.78 9.13 15.97
C TRP A 102 -2.37 8.61 15.84
N LEU A 103 -1.71 8.94 14.72
CA LEU A 103 -0.37 8.47 14.42
C LEU A 103 0.66 9.58 14.53
N LEU A 104 1.69 9.35 15.32
CA LEU A 104 2.86 10.22 15.43
C LEU A 104 4.04 9.58 14.70
N LYS A 105 4.61 10.32 13.74
CA LYS A 105 5.82 9.89 13.01
C LYS A 105 7.07 10.29 13.80
N ASP A 106 7.91 9.32 14.10
CA ASP A 106 9.29 9.51 14.51
C ASP A 106 10.17 9.56 13.25
N THR A 107 10.62 10.74 12.90
CA THR A 107 11.41 10.95 11.66
C THR A 107 12.81 10.37 11.80
N ALA A 108 13.42 10.45 13.00
CA ALA A 108 14.77 9.94 13.25
C ALA A 108 14.84 8.40 13.11
N ARG A 109 13.80 7.71 13.60
CA ARG A 109 13.68 6.24 13.52
C ARG A 109 12.95 5.77 12.27
N CYS A 110 12.47 6.67 11.43
CA CYS A 110 11.60 6.35 10.28
C CYS A 110 10.46 5.40 10.67
N LYS A 111 9.81 5.62 11.82
CA LYS A 111 8.78 4.76 12.40
C LYS A 111 7.57 5.60 12.82
N SER A 112 6.36 5.04 12.77
CA SER A 112 5.16 5.66 13.34
C SER A 112 4.69 4.89 14.57
N ARG A 113 3.91 5.52 15.42
CA ARG A 113 3.26 4.88 16.58
C ARG A 113 1.87 5.45 16.80
N VAL A 114 0.98 4.65 17.35
CA VAL A 114 -0.32 5.11 17.83
C VAL A 114 -0.10 5.90 19.11
N VAL A 115 -0.78 7.03 19.22
CA VAL A 115 -0.70 7.94 20.37
C VAL A 115 -2.10 8.40 20.77
N ALA A 116 -2.21 9.02 21.93
CA ALA A 116 -3.47 9.62 22.38
C ALA A 116 -3.93 10.74 21.41
N PRO A 117 -5.25 10.96 21.28
CA PRO A 117 -5.79 12.09 20.54
C PRO A 117 -5.14 13.42 20.99
N ASN A 118 -5.00 14.35 20.07
CA ASN A 118 -4.41 15.68 20.32
C ASN A 118 -2.92 15.68 20.76
N THR A 119 -2.21 14.56 20.66
CA THR A 119 -0.75 14.58 20.83
C THR A 119 -0.12 15.50 19.79
N ARG A 120 0.73 16.44 20.21
CA ARG A 120 1.36 17.44 19.32
C ARG A 120 2.10 16.74 18.17
N GLY A 121 1.75 17.10 16.94
CA GLY A 121 2.33 16.54 15.70
C GLY A 121 1.74 15.20 15.25
N ALA A 122 0.83 14.61 16.02
CA ALA A 122 0.07 13.45 15.56
C ALA A 122 -0.96 13.84 14.50
N LYS A 123 -1.31 12.87 13.67
CA LYS A 123 -2.32 13.01 12.59
C LYS A 123 -3.33 11.89 12.72
N ASP A 124 -4.59 12.22 12.44
CA ASP A 124 -5.68 11.25 12.31
C ASP A 124 -5.35 10.18 11.26
N ALA A 125 -5.74 8.95 11.50
CA ALA A 125 -5.52 7.82 10.61
C ALA A 125 -6.73 6.89 10.67
N SER A 126 -7.39 6.68 9.53
CA SER A 126 -8.56 5.82 9.41
C SER A 126 -8.41 4.81 8.29
N LEU A 127 -8.78 3.56 8.55
CA LEU A 127 -8.89 2.48 7.59
C LEU A 127 -10.09 1.58 7.91
N SER A 128 -10.68 0.97 6.88
CA SER A 128 -11.60 -0.16 7.03
C SER A 128 -10.90 -1.44 6.63
N TYR A 129 -11.29 -2.56 7.24
CA TYR A 129 -10.74 -3.88 6.91
C TYR A 129 -11.81 -4.97 6.88
N ARG A 130 -11.53 -6.03 6.11
CA ARG A 130 -12.28 -7.29 6.11
C ARG A 130 -11.30 -8.45 6.07
N THR A 131 -11.45 -9.40 6.99
CA THR A 131 -10.74 -10.68 6.95
C THR A 131 -11.40 -11.56 5.91
N LEU A 132 -10.62 -12.01 4.93
CA LEU A 132 -11.11 -12.83 3.82
C LEU A 132 -10.97 -14.31 4.14
N ALA A 133 -9.86 -14.71 4.76
CA ALA A 133 -9.62 -16.10 5.16
C ALA A 133 -8.51 -16.15 6.23
N SER A 134 -8.44 -17.29 6.92
CA SER A 134 -7.35 -17.62 7.83
C SER A 134 -6.87 -19.04 7.56
N VAL A 135 -5.56 -19.26 7.63
CA VAL A 135 -4.91 -20.56 7.42
C VAL A 135 -3.88 -20.82 8.50
N THR A 136 -3.61 -22.09 8.78
CA THR A 136 -2.49 -22.49 9.63
C THR A 136 -1.25 -22.68 8.78
N ASP A 137 -0.13 -22.06 9.16
CA ASP A 137 1.18 -22.16 8.53
C ASP A 137 2.22 -22.51 9.61
N GLY A 138 2.54 -23.79 9.73
CA GLY A 138 3.32 -24.32 10.86
C GLY A 138 2.61 -24.08 12.19
N ASP A 139 3.28 -23.48 13.15
CA ASP A 139 2.76 -23.21 14.51
C ASP A 139 1.99 -21.89 14.62
N ARG A 140 1.75 -21.21 13.52
CA ARG A 140 1.09 -19.90 13.52
C ARG A 140 -0.16 -19.87 12.64
N THR A 141 -1.08 -19.01 12.99
CA THR A 141 -2.24 -18.68 12.14
C THR A 141 -1.92 -17.41 11.37
N LEU A 142 -2.15 -17.44 10.06
CA LEU A 142 -2.06 -16.29 9.16
C LEU A 142 -3.44 -15.95 8.65
N SER A 143 -3.77 -14.65 8.61
CA SER A 143 -5.04 -14.17 8.04
C SER A 143 -4.78 -13.26 6.85
N LEU A 144 -5.49 -13.50 5.75
CA LEU A 144 -5.57 -12.59 4.62
C LEU A 144 -6.64 -11.53 4.92
N VAL A 145 -6.24 -10.28 4.91
CA VAL A 145 -7.10 -9.14 5.22
C VAL A 145 -7.09 -8.16 4.06
N LYS A 146 -8.28 -7.80 3.57
CA LYS A 146 -8.43 -6.68 2.64
C LYS A 146 -8.57 -5.40 3.45
N VAL A 147 -7.83 -4.36 3.06
CA VAL A 147 -7.75 -3.08 3.79
C VAL A 147 -8.03 -1.93 2.84
N ARG A 148 -8.99 -1.07 3.20
CA ARG A 148 -9.24 0.19 2.50
C ARG A 148 -8.71 1.36 3.33
N LEU A 149 -7.80 2.14 2.75
CA LEU A 149 -7.26 3.33 3.40
C LEU A 149 -8.13 4.56 3.16
N HIS A 150 -8.67 5.15 4.22
CA HIS A 150 -9.33 6.46 4.17
C HIS A 150 -8.31 7.59 4.29
N THR A 151 -7.21 7.38 5.02
CA THR A 151 -6.06 8.28 5.10
C THR A 151 -4.79 7.58 4.59
N GLY A 152 -3.67 8.30 4.48
CA GLY A 152 -2.40 7.75 3.97
C GLY A 152 -1.20 8.18 4.81
N ARG A 153 -1.14 7.78 6.08
CA ARG A 153 -0.02 8.12 6.97
C ARG A 153 1.15 7.15 6.78
N THR A 154 2.34 7.59 7.15
CA THR A 154 3.55 6.76 7.06
C THR A 154 3.36 5.45 7.81
N HIS A 155 3.55 4.31 7.12
CA HIS A 155 3.40 2.95 7.66
C HIS A 155 2.01 2.67 8.29
N GLN A 156 0.95 3.34 7.85
CA GLN A 156 -0.35 3.34 8.52
C GLN A 156 -0.88 1.93 8.78
N ILE A 157 -1.03 1.08 7.76
CA ILE A 157 -1.53 -0.30 7.91
C ILE A 157 -0.65 -1.06 8.91
N ARG A 158 0.66 -1.00 8.73
CA ARG A 158 1.66 -1.71 9.54
C ARG A 158 1.51 -1.38 11.03
N VAL A 159 1.44 -0.08 11.37
CA VAL A 159 1.37 0.35 12.77
C VAL A 159 -0.01 0.11 13.39
N GLN A 160 -1.11 0.30 12.65
CA GLN A 160 -2.46 0.08 13.18
C GLN A 160 -2.72 -1.40 13.48
N PHE A 161 -2.29 -2.31 12.59
CA PHE A 161 -2.38 -3.75 12.84
C PHE A 161 -1.46 -4.19 14.00
N SER A 162 -0.21 -3.76 13.99
CA SER A 162 0.74 -4.10 15.07
C SER A 162 0.29 -3.60 16.45
N SER A 163 -0.32 -2.41 16.54
CA SER A 163 -0.84 -1.88 17.82
C SER A 163 -1.96 -2.74 18.41
N ARG A 164 -2.57 -3.58 17.60
CA ARG A 164 -3.63 -4.55 17.98
C ARG A 164 -3.11 -5.98 18.08
N ARG A 165 -1.78 -6.16 18.18
CA ARG A 165 -1.09 -7.47 18.28
C ARG A 165 -1.32 -8.36 17.05
N LEU A 166 -1.54 -7.75 15.90
CA LEU A 166 -1.71 -8.40 14.59
C LEU A 166 -0.64 -7.91 13.61
N PRO A 167 0.67 -8.05 13.90
CA PRO A 167 1.70 -7.55 13.02
C PRO A 167 1.59 -8.21 11.64
N LEU A 168 1.96 -7.47 10.60
CA LEU A 168 2.05 -8.04 9.27
C LEU A 168 3.18 -9.06 9.21
N LEU A 169 2.98 -10.09 8.42
CA LEU A 169 4.00 -11.11 8.19
C LEU A 169 5.28 -10.48 7.62
N GLY A 170 6.43 -10.76 8.24
CA GLY A 170 7.72 -10.21 7.86
C GLY A 170 7.97 -8.76 8.28
N ASP A 171 7.10 -8.15 9.07
CA ASP A 171 7.27 -6.76 9.51
C ASP A 171 8.05 -6.64 10.82
N GLU A 172 9.35 -6.95 10.77
CA GLU A 172 10.24 -6.84 11.92
C GLU A 172 10.24 -5.44 12.56
N LYS A 173 10.03 -4.39 11.77
CA LYS A 173 9.98 -3.02 12.27
C LYS A 173 8.82 -2.80 13.26
N TYR A 174 7.73 -3.54 13.10
CA TYR A 174 6.52 -3.42 13.91
C TYR A 174 6.14 -4.70 14.66
N GLY A 175 7.12 -5.58 14.92
CA GLY A 175 6.95 -6.74 15.80
C GLY A 175 6.52 -8.03 15.09
N GLY A 176 6.50 -8.04 13.75
CA GLY A 176 6.39 -9.27 12.99
C GLY A 176 7.71 -10.04 13.03
N ALA A 177 7.63 -11.37 13.07
CA ALA A 177 8.81 -12.20 12.92
C ALA A 177 9.35 -12.17 11.50
N ALA A 178 10.67 -12.23 11.34
CA ALA A 178 11.31 -12.48 10.06
C ALA A 178 10.83 -13.83 9.48
N ASP A 179 10.70 -13.89 8.16
CA ASP A 179 10.39 -15.12 7.45
C ASP A 179 11.18 -15.14 6.14
N GLU A 180 12.15 -16.03 6.07
CA GLU A 180 13.07 -16.13 4.93
C GLU A 180 12.37 -16.52 3.61
N ARG A 181 11.19 -17.14 3.69
CA ARG A 181 10.36 -17.47 2.53
C ARG A 181 9.74 -16.23 1.88
N LEU A 182 9.65 -15.14 2.64
CA LEU A 182 8.97 -13.90 2.21
C LEU A 182 9.95 -12.91 1.58
N LYS A 183 9.66 -12.49 0.37
CA LYS A 183 10.35 -11.35 -0.25
C LYS A 183 9.59 -10.06 0.08
N GLY A 184 10.04 -9.33 1.11
CA GLY A 184 9.43 -8.06 1.49
C GLY A 184 8.49 -8.15 2.69
N LEU A 185 7.26 -7.67 2.57
CA LEU A 185 6.22 -7.71 3.61
C LEU A 185 4.98 -8.44 3.11
N GLY A 186 4.21 -9.02 4.01
CA GLY A 186 2.84 -9.46 3.76
C GLY A 186 1.90 -8.28 3.52
N LEU A 187 2.24 -7.38 2.59
CA LEU A 187 1.45 -6.21 2.22
C LEU A 187 1.57 -5.93 0.72
N TRP A 188 0.43 -5.77 0.06
CA TRP A 188 0.34 -5.55 -1.37
C TRP A 188 -0.68 -4.48 -1.70
N SER A 189 -0.32 -3.47 -2.50
CA SER A 189 -1.26 -2.48 -3.03
C SER A 189 -2.07 -3.13 -4.14
N TYR A 190 -3.28 -3.56 -3.81
CA TYR A 190 -4.11 -4.39 -4.68
C TYR A 190 -4.88 -3.56 -5.72
N HIS A 191 -5.51 -2.46 -5.28
CA HIS A 191 -6.44 -1.70 -6.09
C HIS A 191 -6.26 -0.19 -5.90
N LEU A 192 -6.40 0.53 -7.01
CA LEU A 192 -6.32 1.99 -7.07
C LEU A 192 -7.38 2.52 -8.04
N ALA A 193 -8.30 3.39 -7.54
CA ALA A 193 -9.26 4.05 -8.40
C ALA A 193 -9.32 5.56 -8.16
N PHE A 194 -9.40 6.33 -9.24
CA PHE A 194 -9.45 7.81 -9.21
C PHE A 194 -10.02 8.38 -10.49
N ARG A 195 -10.43 9.65 -10.47
CA ARG A 195 -10.84 10.35 -11.70
C ARG A 195 -9.63 10.93 -12.41
N HIS A 196 -9.50 10.64 -13.70
CA HIS A 196 -8.47 11.24 -14.54
C HIS A 196 -8.62 12.77 -14.55
N PRO A 197 -7.60 13.58 -14.16
CA PRO A 197 -7.75 15.02 -13.94
C PRO A 197 -8.18 15.83 -15.18
N THR A 198 -7.84 15.36 -16.38
CA THR A 198 -8.17 16.06 -17.62
C THR A 198 -9.45 15.55 -18.25
N THR A 199 -9.64 14.24 -18.33
CA THR A 199 -10.78 13.64 -19.06
C THR A 199 -12.01 13.42 -18.18
N GLY A 200 -11.86 13.44 -16.84
CA GLY A 200 -12.91 13.12 -15.90
C GLY A 200 -13.30 11.63 -15.84
N ARG A 201 -12.76 10.80 -16.72
CA ARG A 201 -13.04 9.36 -16.74
C ARG A 201 -12.48 8.68 -15.48
N MET A 202 -13.15 7.62 -15.03
CA MET A 202 -12.63 6.77 -13.97
C MET A 202 -11.45 5.97 -14.51
N VAL A 203 -10.35 5.97 -13.80
CA VAL A 203 -9.24 5.03 -13.91
C VAL A 203 -9.37 4.11 -12.72
N ASP A 204 -9.51 2.82 -12.96
CA ASP A 204 -9.86 1.81 -11.97
C ASP A 204 -9.04 0.55 -12.27
N GLU A 205 -7.93 0.39 -11.56
CA GLU A 205 -6.93 -0.61 -11.86
C GLU A 205 -6.63 -1.49 -10.63
N SER A 206 -6.58 -2.79 -10.84
CA SER A 206 -6.22 -3.75 -9.82
C SER A 206 -5.18 -4.73 -10.33
N CYS A 207 -4.35 -5.23 -9.41
CA CYS A 207 -3.38 -6.27 -9.69
C CYS A 207 -3.28 -7.18 -8.46
N PRO A 208 -3.65 -8.47 -8.58
CA PRO A 208 -3.46 -9.42 -7.51
C PRO A 208 -1.96 -9.57 -7.17
N PRO A 209 -1.63 -9.98 -5.93
CA PRO A 209 -0.26 -10.30 -5.58
C PRO A 209 0.25 -11.48 -6.40
N PRO A 210 1.57 -11.65 -6.56
CA PRO A 210 2.15 -12.77 -7.29
C PRO A 210 1.85 -14.10 -6.57
N ASP A 211 1.76 -15.18 -7.35
CA ASP A 211 1.53 -16.54 -6.84
C ASP A 211 2.80 -17.12 -6.19
N VAL A 212 3.20 -16.51 -5.09
CA VAL A 212 4.33 -16.94 -4.24
C VAL A 212 3.93 -16.79 -2.77
N TYR A 213 4.70 -17.39 -1.87
CA TYR A 213 4.50 -17.22 -0.43
C TYR A 213 4.54 -15.74 -0.02
N PRO A 214 3.59 -15.29 0.82
CA PRO A 214 2.51 -16.05 1.49
C PRO A 214 1.18 -16.05 0.72
N TRP A 215 1.11 -15.41 -0.43
CA TRP A 215 -0.12 -15.18 -1.18
C TRP A 215 -0.72 -16.47 -1.71
N ASN A 216 0.13 -17.42 -2.12
CA ASN A 216 -0.27 -18.74 -2.62
C ASN A 216 -1.02 -19.60 -1.57
N LEU A 217 -0.91 -19.28 -0.29
CA LEU A 217 -1.72 -19.92 0.76
C LEU A 217 -3.22 -19.58 0.65
N PHE A 218 -3.56 -18.55 -0.12
CA PHE A 218 -4.90 -17.98 -0.24
C PHE A 218 -5.45 -17.99 -1.67
N ASN A 219 -4.92 -18.80 -2.57
CA ASN A 219 -5.29 -18.80 -3.99
C ASN A 219 -6.79 -19.09 -4.25
N ALA A 220 -7.46 -19.82 -3.35
CA ALA A 220 -8.90 -20.12 -3.48
C ALA A 220 -9.80 -19.01 -2.91
N VAL A 221 -9.24 -17.92 -2.40
CA VAL A 221 -9.98 -16.85 -1.73
C VAL A 221 -10.43 -15.79 -2.71
N ASP A 222 -11.72 -15.44 -2.69
CA ASP A 222 -12.22 -14.30 -3.46
C ASP A 222 -11.76 -12.97 -2.84
N ILE A 223 -10.78 -12.35 -3.48
CA ILE A 223 -10.22 -11.06 -3.08
C ILE A 223 -11.02 -9.86 -3.60
N THR A 224 -12.05 -10.07 -4.41
CA THR A 224 -12.88 -8.98 -4.95
C THR A 224 -13.94 -8.48 -3.97
N MET A 225 -14.25 -9.27 -2.92
CA MET A 225 -15.23 -8.89 -1.89
C MET A 225 -14.97 -7.48 -1.35
N PRO A 226 -16.00 -6.64 -1.21
CA PRO A 226 -15.84 -5.27 -0.71
C PRO A 226 -15.41 -5.25 0.76
N THR A 227 -14.72 -4.18 1.17
CA THR A 227 -14.32 -3.94 2.58
C THR A 227 -15.43 -3.31 3.42
N GLU A 228 -16.48 -2.81 2.78
CA GLU A 228 -17.64 -2.17 3.41
C GLU A 228 -18.93 -2.93 3.07
#